data_8d3fdd8ff3a6b74699168e9b63760a05
#
_entry.id   8d3fdd8ff3a6b74699168e9b63760a05
#
_cell.length_a   1.000
_cell.length_b   1.000
_cell.length_c   1.000
_cell.angle_alpha   90.00
_cell.angle_beta   90.00
_cell.angle_gamma   90.00
#
_symmetry.space_group_name_H-M   'P 1'
#
loop_
_entity.id
_entity.type
_entity.pdbx_description
1 polymer ?
#
loop_
_entity_poly.entity_id
_entity_poly.type
_entity_poly.pdbx_seq_one_letter_code
_entity_poly.pdbx_strand_id
1 'polypeptide(L)'
;MDRVAAEAGVSKHTIYNHFQGKEGLFIALIERLVLHRFDIEFPNCELPLDESPDRVLRRIAEIFLGLMDDPEYIAFLRLMIAESGRFPDLAQLYMRQVVQEGDQVVGQYLRSHPQLKLADPEMTTRVFIGALVSFILGQEVLHEKHSNPIDKQRFVENLVVIVLGQAAANPGSKTVA
;
A
#
# COMPACT_ATOMS: atom_id res chain seq x y z
N MET A 1 14.53 22.21 -5.07
CA MET A 1 15.13 21.73 -6.34
C MET A 1 16.62 22.04 -6.46
N ASP A 2 17.07 23.21 -6.03
CA ASP A 2 18.50 23.55 -6.12
C ASP A 2 19.41 22.62 -5.30
N ARG A 3 19.02 22.27 -4.06
CA ARG A 3 19.72 21.26 -3.25
C ARG A 3 19.71 19.87 -3.89
N VAL A 4 18.60 19.47 -4.50
CA VAL A 4 18.49 18.17 -5.18
C VAL A 4 19.45 18.12 -6.36
N ALA A 5 19.53 19.19 -7.15
CA ALA A 5 20.43 19.31 -8.29
C ALA A 5 21.90 19.25 -7.85
N ALA A 6 22.24 19.97 -6.78
CA ALA A 6 23.59 19.99 -6.21
C ALA A 6 24.03 18.61 -5.70
N GLU A 7 23.16 17.92 -4.94
CA GLU A 7 23.40 16.57 -4.42
C GLU A 7 23.55 15.53 -5.55
N ALA A 8 22.71 15.66 -6.59
CA ALA A 8 22.77 14.76 -7.75
C ALA A 8 23.90 15.09 -8.73
N GLY A 9 24.66 16.18 -8.54
CA GLY A 9 25.73 16.59 -9.43
C GLY A 9 25.25 17.02 -10.83
N VAL A 10 24.00 17.47 -10.95
CA VAL A 10 23.39 17.88 -12.23
C VAL A 10 22.82 19.29 -12.15
N SER A 11 22.51 19.89 -13.31
CA SER A 11 21.87 21.19 -13.33
C SER A 11 20.38 21.09 -12.94
N LYS A 12 19.82 22.14 -12.35
CA LYS A 12 18.38 22.26 -12.11
C LYS A 12 17.57 22.08 -13.39
N HIS A 13 18.07 22.59 -14.50
CA HIS A 13 17.46 22.45 -15.81
C HIS A 13 17.39 20.97 -16.25
N THR A 14 18.43 20.19 -15.98
CA THR A 14 18.46 18.76 -16.26
C THR A 14 17.34 18.03 -15.53
N ILE A 15 17.14 18.34 -14.23
CA ILE A 15 16.05 17.73 -13.43
C ILE A 15 14.67 18.13 -14.00
N TYR A 16 14.48 19.40 -14.33
CA TYR A 16 13.21 19.87 -14.90
C TYR A 16 12.91 19.23 -16.25
N ASN A 17 13.91 19.08 -17.11
CA ASN A 17 13.74 18.44 -18.43
C ASN A 17 13.39 16.95 -18.29
N HIS A 18 13.97 16.27 -17.28
CA HIS A 18 13.75 14.83 -17.11
C HIS A 18 12.44 14.52 -16.37
N PHE A 19 12.14 15.24 -15.31
CA PHE A 19 11.00 14.96 -14.43
C PHE A 19 9.83 15.96 -14.59
N GLN A 20 9.96 16.96 -15.44
CA GLN A 20 8.93 18.01 -15.64
C GLN A 20 8.58 18.80 -14.36
N GLY A 21 9.47 18.80 -13.38
CA GLY A 21 9.32 19.57 -12.14
C GLY A 21 9.31 18.72 -10.87
N LYS A 22 8.87 19.35 -9.77
CA LYS A 22 8.89 18.72 -8.44
C LYS A 22 7.91 17.56 -8.33
N GLU A 23 6.73 17.70 -8.90
CA GLU A 23 5.69 16.67 -8.88
C GLU A 23 6.10 15.44 -9.67
N GLY A 24 6.63 15.60 -10.88
CA GLY A 24 7.12 14.48 -11.69
C GLY A 24 8.30 13.73 -11.04
N LEU A 25 9.22 14.47 -10.40
CA LEU A 25 10.28 13.85 -9.59
C LEU A 25 9.70 13.04 -8.43
N PHE A 26 8.64 13.55 -7.79
CA PHE A 26 7.98 12.87 -6.69
C PHE A 26 7.23 11.61 -7.14
N ILE A 27 6.55 11.67 -8.30
CA ILE A 27 5.91 10.49 -8.92
C ILE A 27 6.95 9.42 -9.23
N ALA A 28 8.06 9.77 -9.89
CA ALA A 28 9.13 8.82 -10.19
C ALA A 28 9.73 8.18 -8.92
N LEU A 29 9.79 8.92 -7.80
CA LEU A 29 10.21 8.37 -6.52
C LEU A 29 9.18 7.36 -5.97
N ILE A 30 7.90 7.66 -6.05
CA ILE A 30 6.81 6.75 -5.66
C ILE A 30 6.87 5.46 -6.51
N GLU A 31 6.96 5.60 -7.83
CA GLU A 31 7.06 4.47 -8.75
C GLU A 31 8.22 3.54 -8.36
N ARG A 32 9.40 4.12 -8.12
CA ARG A 32 10.57 3.34 -7.72
C ARG A 32 10.42 2.66 -6.36
N LEU A 33 9.93 3.36 -5.34
CA LEU A 33 9.91 2.88 -3.96
C LEU A 33 8.75 1.95 -3.66
N VAL A 34 7.63 2.10 -4.37
CA VAL A 34 6.38 1.40 -4.05
C VAL A 34 5.88 0.57 -5.24
N LEU A 35 5.51 1.22 -6.35
CA LEU A 35 4.74 0.59 -7.42
C LEU A 35 5.51 -0.51 -8.14
N HIS A 36 6.80 -0.34 -8.35
CA HIS A 36 7.62 -1.33 -9.05
C HIS A 36 7.60 -2.71 -8.38
N ARG A 37 7.50 -2.79 -7.05
CA ARG A 37 7.42 -4.07 -6.32
C ARG A 37 6.11 -4.78 -6.57
N PHE A 38 5.01 -4.03 -6.68
CA PHE A 38 3.71 -4.58 -7.03
C PHE A 38 3.66 -5.05 -8.48
N ASP A 39 4.24 -4.29 -9.40
CA ASP A 39 4.27 -4.63 -10.83
C ASP A 39 5.08 -5.90 -11.14
N ILE A 40 6.13 -6.19 -10.36
CA ILE A 40 6.89 -7.45 -10.47
C ILE A 40 6.01 -8.65 -10.13
N GLU A 41 5.23 -8.59 -9.05
CA GLU A 41 4.42 -9.71 -8.57
C GLU A 41 3.05 -9.80 -9.28
N PHE A 42 2.51 -8.66 -9.67
CA PHE A 42 1.21 -8.52 -10.33
C PHE A 42 1.34 -7.57 -11.52
N PRO A 43 1.83 -8.07 -12.68
CA PRO A 43 2.00 -7.24 -13.87
C PRO A 43 0.71 -6.51 -14.25
N ASN A 44 0.84 -5.23 -14.61
CA ASN A 44 -0.30 -4.31 -14.86
C ASN A 44 -1.28 -4.17 -13.68
N CYS A 45 -0.85 -4.46 -12.46
CA CYS A 45 -1.71 -4.50 -11.27
C CYS A 45 -2.92 -5.45 -11.40
N GLU A 46 -2.80 -6.51 -12.21
CA GLU A 46 -3.86 -7.51 -12.39
C GLU A 46 -3.73 -8.63 -11.35
N LEU A 47 -4.74 -8.75 -10.48
CA LEU A 47 -4.80 -9.80 -9.47
C LEU A 47 -5.48 -11.06 -10.05
N PRO A 48 -4.87 -12.26 -9.92
CA PRO A 48 -5.38 -13.48 -10.55
C PRO A 48 -6.66 -13.98 -9.88
N LEU A 49 -7.74 -14.13 -10.66
CA LEU A 49 -9.04 -14.64 -10.19
C LEU A 49 -9.09 -16.17 -10.14
N ASP A 50 -8.12 -16.85 -10.72
CA ASP A 50 -7.98 -18.31 -10.76
C ASP A 50 -7.17 -18.86 -9.57
N GLU A 51 -6.44 -17.99 -8.85
CA GLU A 51 -5.77 -18.34 -7.59
C GLU A 51 -6.72 -18.19 -6.39
N SER A 52 -6.45 -18.92 -5.31
CA SER A 52 -7.24 -18.77 -4.08
C SER A 52 -7.05 -17.38 -3.45
N PRO A 53 -8.12 -16.75 -2.92
CA PRO A 53 -8.05 -15.46 -2.26
C PRO A 53 -7.04 -15.40 -1.11
N ASP A 54 -6.89 -16.48 -0.37
CA ASP A 54 -5.89 -16.60 0.69
C ASP A 54 -4.48 -16.35 0.16
N ARG A 55 -4.13 -17.01 -0.96
CA ARG A 55 -2.79 -16.87 -1.57
C ARG A 55 -2.54 -15.46 -2.08
N VAL A 56 -3.51 -14.87 -2.78
CA VAL A 56 -3.37 -13.53 -3.36
C VAL A 56 -3.25 -12.47 -2.27
N LEU A 57 -4.10 -12.52 -1.23
CA LEU A 57 -4.04 -11.58 -0.12
C LEU A 57 -2.73 -11.69 0.67
N ARG A 58 -2.20 -12.91 0.88
CA ARG A 58 -0.89 -13.10 1.51
C ARG A 58 0.22 -12.46 0.68
N ARG A 59 0.26 -12.68 -0.63
CA ARG A 59 1.26 -12.07 -1.52
C ARG A 59 1.20 -10.55 -1.47
N ILE A 60 0.01 -9.96 -1.50
CA ILE A 60 -0.15 -8.51 -1.33
C ILE A 60 0.41 -8.04 0.01
N ALA A 61 0.06 -8.73 1.10
CA ALA A 61 0.56 -8.39 2.43
C ALA A 61 2.09 -8.53 2.53
N GLU A 62 2.68 -9.57 1.94
CA GLU A 62 4.13 -9.79 1.91
C GLU A 62 4.86 -8.69 1.14
N ILE A 63 4.31 -8.21 0.02
CA ILE A 63 4.87 -7.06 -0.70
C ILE A 63 4.86 -5.80 0.19
N PHE A 64 3.72 -5.51 0.82
CA PHE A 64 3.61 -4.37 1.74
C PHE A 64 4.61 -4.46 2.89
N LEU A 65 4.68 -5.62 3.55
CA LEU A 65 5.60 -5.79 4.67
C LEU A 65 7.06 -5.87 4.24
N GLY A 66 7.33 -6.25 3.00
CA GLY A 66 8.67 -6.17 2.39
C GLY A 66 9.18 -4.73 2.25
N LEU A 67 8.28 -3.74 2.17
CA LEU A 67 8.66 -2.32 2.18
C LEU A 67 9.30 -1.89 3.51
N MET A 68 9.02 -2.60 4.61
CA MET A 68 9.62 -2.32 5.93
C MET A 68 11.14 -2.56 5.95
N ASP A 69 11.63 -3.43 5.09
CA ASP A 69 13.04 -3.79 5.01
C ASP A 69 13.83 -2.80 4.14
N ASP A 70 13.14 -1.82 3.54
CA ASP A 70 13.74 -0.76 2.73
C ASP A 70 13.89 0.54 3.54
N PRO A 71 15.11 0.91 3.94
CA PRO A 71 15.34 2.13 4.71
C PRO A 71 15.00 3.41 3.94
N GLU A 72 15.07 3.40 2.58
CA GLU A 72 14.69 4.54 1.75
C GLU A 72 13.17 4.75 1.80
N TYR A 73 12.38 3.66 1.74
CA TYR A 73 10.93 3.74 1.88
C TYR A 73 10.51 4.25 3.26
N ILE A 74 11.11 3.76 4.33
CA ILE A 74 10.80 4.22 5.70
C ILE A 74 11.19 5.69 5.89
N ALA A 75 12.33 6.13 5.36
CA ALA A 75 12.72 7.54 5.38
C ALA A 75 11.73 8.41 4.57
N PHE A 76 11.27 7.92 3.42
CA PHE A 76 10.26 8.57 2.61
C PHE A 76 8.91 8.71 3.37
N LEU A 77 8.42 7.65 4.03
CA LEU A 77 7.21 7.72 4.84
C LEU A 77 7.31 8.74 5.97
N ARG A 78 8.44 8.75 6.70
CA ARG A 78 8.68 9.74 7.76
C ARG A 78 8.64 11.17 7.21
N LEU A 79 9.31 11.39 6.08
CA LEU A 79 9.31 12.69 5.41
C LEU A 79 7.89 13.10 4.99
N MET A 80 7.13 12.18 4.40
CA MET A 80 5.75 12.41 3.95
C MET A 80 4.86 12.84 5.12
N ILE A 81 4.94 12.13 6.24
CA ILE A 81 4.14 12.45 7.43
C ILE A 81 4.56 13.81 8.00
N ALA A 82 5.87 14.06 8.16
CA ALA A 82 6.40 15.28 8.73
C ALA A 82 6.05 16.53 7.90
N GLU A 83 6.07 16.41 6.59
CA GLU A 83 5.88 17.53 5.65
C GLU A 83 4.45 17.65 5.10
N SER A 84 3.55 16.72 5.41
CA SER A 84 2.18 16.68 4.87
C SER A 84 1.38 17.97 5.15
N GLY A 85 1.56 18.56 6.33
CA GLY A 85 0.92 19.83 6.67
C GLY A 85 1.48 21.04 5.92
N ARG A 86 2.75 20.97 5.52
CA ARG A 86 3.43 22.06 4.78
C ARG A 86 3.24 21.93 3.26
N PHE A 87 3.14 20.70 2.76
CA PHE A 87 3.00 20.37 1.34
C PHE A 87 1.81 19.45 1.10
N PRO A 88 0.57 19.92 1.34
CA PRO A 88 -0.63 19.09 1.23
C PRO A 88 -0.83 18.52 -0.18
N ASP A 89 -0.43 19.26 -1.23
CA ASP A 89 -0.55 18.79 -2.62
C ASP A 89 0.27 17.52 -2.90
N LEU A 90 1.49 17.42 -2.32
CA LEU A 90 2.30 16.21 -2.46
C LEU A 90 1.73 15.03 -1.66
N ALA A 91 1.18 15.29 -0.47
CA ALA A 91 0.50 14.26 0.29
C ALA A 91 -0.74 13.75 -0.44
N GLN A 92 -1.55 14.63 -1.04
CA GLN A 92 -2.68 14.25 -1.88
C GLN A 92 -2.26 13.50 -3.15
N LEU A 93 -1.13 13.88 -3.74
CA LEU A 93 -0.58 13.15 -4.89
C LEU A 93 -0.23 11.71 -4.53
N TYR A 94 0.44 11.49 -3.39
CA TYR A 94 0.70 10.15 -2.87
C TYR A 94 -0.60 9.36 -2.61
N MET A 95 -1.59 9.98 -1.99
CA MET A 95 -2.89 9.36 -1.74
C MET A 95 -3.57 8.93 -3.04
N ARG A 96 -3.51 9.73 -4.11
CA ARG A 96 -4.10 9.38 -5.41
C ARG A 96 -3.33 8.25 -6.10
N GLN A 97 -2.00 8.38 -6.21
CA GLN A 97 -1.16 7.48 -7.01
C GLN A 97 -0.91 6.11 -6.35
N VAL A 98 -0.99 6.02 -5.04
CA VAL A 98 -0.69 4.77 -4.31
C VAL A 98 -1.93 4.23 -3.62
N VAL A 99 -2.53 5.03 -2.74
CA VAL A 99 -3.57 4.52 -1.85
C VAL A 99 -4.86 4.26 -2.61
N GLN A 100 -5.33 5.22 -3.40
CA GLN A 100 -6.59 5.09 -4.14
C GLN A 100 -6.50 4.04 -5.25
N GLU A 101 -5.39 3.98 -5.98
CA GLU A 101 -5.17 2.95 -7.00
C GLU A 101 -5.09 1.56 -6.36
N GLY A 102 -4.33 1.40 -5.29
CA GLY A 102 -4.27 0.14 -4.54
C GLY A 102 -5.62 -0.29 -3.97
N ASP A 103 -6.38 0.65 -3.38
CA ASP A 103 -7.74 0.40 -2.89
C ASP A 103 -8.67 -0.07 -4.04
N GLN A 104 -8.55 0.52 -5.24
CA GLN A 104 -9.35 0.12 -6.41
C GLN A 104 -8.99 -1.28 -6.89
N VAL A 105 -7.71 -1.60 -7.05
CA VAL A 105 -7.24 -2.91 -7.52
C VAL A 105 -7.69 -4.03 -6.57
N VAL A 106 -7.41 -3.89 -5.28
CA VAL A 106 -7.78 -4.89 -4.27
C VAL A 106 -9.29 -4.95 -4.09
N GLY A 107 -9.99 -3.81 -4.08
CA GLY A 107 -11.44 -3.75 -3.96
C GLY A 107 -12.16 -4.39 -5.14
N GLN A 108 -11.67 -4.18 -6.37
CA GLN A 108 -12.20 -4.83 -7.55
C GLN A 108 -11.98 -6.35 -7.51
N TYR A 109 -10.77 -6.79 -7.11
CA TYR A 109 -10.48 -8.20 -6.91
C TYR A 109 -11.44 -8.85 -5.91
N LEU A 110 -11.59 -8.27 -4.71
CA LEU A 110 -12.48 -8.79 -3.67
C LEU A 110 -13.94 -8.84 -4.12
N ARG A 111 -14.39 -7.85 -4.91
CA ARG A 111 -15.76 -7.80 -5.46
C ARG A 111 -16.00 -8.87 -6.54
N SER A 112 -15.00 -9.08 -7.39
CA SER A 112 -15.15 -9.94 -8.58
C SER A 112 -14.81 -11.39 -8.34
N HIS A 113 -14.13 -11.72 -7.22
CA HIS A 113 -13.68 -13.09 -6.97
C HIS A 113 -14.86 -14.03 -6.65
N PRO A 114 -15.09 -15.11 -7.42
CA PRO A 114 -16.31 -15.92 -7.34
C PRO A 114 -16.48 -16.66 -6.00
N GLN A 115 -15.42 -16.90 -5.27
CA GLN A 115 -15.45 -17.57 -3.96
C GLN A 115 -15.75 -16.61 -2.79
N LEU A 116 -15.70 -15.29 -3.00
CA LEU A 116 -15.90 -14.30 -1.96
C LEU A 116 -17.32 -13.74 -2.00
N LYS A 117 -17.97 -13.70 -0.85
CA LYS A 117 -19.30 -13.09 -0.67
C LYS A 117 -19.21 -12.06 0.46
N LEU A 118 -18.49 -10.98 0.21
CA LEU A 118 -18.30 -9.91 1.17
C LEU A 118 -19.51 -8.97 1.18
N ALA A 119 -19.92 -8.53 2.36
CA ALA A 119 -21.00 -7.56 2.50
C ALA A 119 -20.60 -6.19 1.94
N ASP A 120 -19.35 -5.79 2.17
CA ASP A 120 -18.79 -4.54 1.70
C ASP A 120 -17.30 -4.75 1.31
N PRO A 121 -17.03 -5.08 0.04
CA PRO A 121 -15.66 -5.28 -0.44
C PRO A 121 -14.78 -4.04 -0.31
N GLU A 122 -15.36 -2.83 -0.44
CA GLU A 122 -14.61 -1.57 -0.35
C GLU A 122 -14.12 -1.32 1.06
N MET A 123 -15.01 -1.45 2.06
CA MET A 123 -14.61 -1.32 3.47
C MET A 123 -13.69 -2.45 3.91
N THR A 124 -13.88 -3.67 3.41
CA THR A 124 -12.97 -4.79 3.67
C THR A 124 -11.57 -4.52 3.13
N THR A 125 -11.46 -3.96 1.92
CA THR A 125 -10.18 -3.50 1.34
C THR A 125 -9.53 -2.47 2.25
N ARG A 126 -10.30 -1.46 2.68
CA ARG A 126 -9.81 -0.39 3.54
C ARG A 126 -9.30 -0.90 4.89
N VAL A 127 -9.96 -1.89 5.47
CA VAL A 127 -9.52 -2.56 6.70
C VAL A 127 -8.23 -3.35 6.45
N PHE A 128 -8.16 -4.10 5.36
CA PHE A 128 -6.99 -4.90 5.00
C PHE A 128 -5.75 -4.02 4.80
N ILE A 129 -5.82 -3.04 3.91
CA ILE A 129 -4.72 -2.11 3.61
C ILE A 129 -4.38 -1.26 4.84
N GLY A 130 -5.41 -0.77 5.55
CA GLY A 130 -5.22 0.03 6.76
C GLY A 130 -4.48 -0.71 7.87
N ALA A 131 -4.73 -2.01 8.04
CA ALA A 131 -4.01 -2.85 9.00
C ALA A 131 -2.53 -2.99 8.62
N LEU A 132 -2.20 -3.20 7.34
CA LEU A 132 -0.83 -3.27 6.84
C LEU A 132 -0.09 -1.94 7.05
N VAL A 133 -0.71 -0.83 6.70
CA VAL A 133 -0.15 0.52 6.90
C VAL A 133 0.06 0.80 8.40
N SER A 134 -0.91 0.47 9.25
CA SER A 134 -0.79 0.64 10.70
C SER A 134 0.37 -0.18 11.28
N PHE A 135 0.56 -1.42 10.79
CA PHE A 135 1.67 -2.27 11.19
C PHE A 135 3.03 -1.63 10.85
N ILE A 136 3.18 -1.13 9.60
CA ILE A 136 4.42 -0.44 9.17
C ILE A 136 4.67 0.81 10.01
N LEU A 137 3.64 1.63 10.23
CA LEU A 137 3.76 2.85 11.03
C LEU A 137 4.17 2.54 12.46
N GLY A 138 3.53 1.59 13.11
CA GLY A 138 3.86 1.20 14.48
C GLY A 138 5.28 0.63 14.57
N GLN A 139 5.54 -0.44 13.84
CA GLN A 139 6.77 -1.20 14.00
C GLN A 139 8.02 -0.43 13.52
N GLU A 140 7.95 0.28 12.38
CA GLU A 140 9.13 0.90 11.77
C GLU A 140 9.19 2.42 11.96
N VAL A 141 8.09 3.14 11.73
CA VAL A 141 8.11 4.61 11.78
C VAL A 141 8.16 5.10 13.23
N LEU A 142 7.32 4.51 14.11
CA LEU A 142 7.20 4.87 15.53
C LEU A 142 8.07 3.99 16.45
N HIS A 143 8.86 3.08 15.88
CA HIS A 143 9.82 2.23 16.60
C HIS A 143 9.22 1.29 17.65
N GLU A 144 7.94 0.90 17.52
CA GLU A 144 7.27 -0.02 18.41
C GLU A 144 8.00 -1.39 18.51
N LYS A 145 8.65 -1.82 17.42
CA LYS A 145 9.44 -3.07 17.39
C LYS A 145 10.50 -3.19 18.49
N HIS A 146 10.95 -2.07 19.07
CA HIS A 146 11.93 -2.12 20.16
C HIS A 146 11.32 -2.45 21.51
N SER A 147 10.02 -2.20 21.70
CA SER A 147 9.29 -2.44 22.96
C SER A 147 8.28 -3.60 22.86
N ASN A 148 7.67 -3.74 21.68
CA ASN A 148 6.63 -4.72 21.41
C ASN A 148 6.76 -5.25 19.98
N PRO A 149 7.77 -6.10 19.68
CA PRO A 149 7.95 -6.67 18.35
C PRO A 149 6.81 -7.63 18.00
N ILE A 150 6.18 -7.41 16.87
CA ILE A 150 5.13 -8.28 16.34
C ILE A 150 5.71 -9.06 15.15
N ASP A 151 5.54 -10.38 15.18
CA ASP A 151 5.96 -11.26 14.09
C ASP A 151 5.15 -10.98 12.82
N LYS A 152 5.84 -10.71 11.71
CA LYS A 152 5.23 -10.35 10.41
C LYS A 152 4.34 -11.47 9.88
N GLN A 153 4.80 -12.72 9.95
CA GLN A 153 4.07 -13.86 9.41
C GLN A 153 2.78 -14.09 10.21
N ARG A 154 2.88 -14.09 11.54
CA ARG A 154 1.71 -14.19 12.42
C ARG A 154 0.69 -13.08 12.15
N PHE A 155 1.16 -11.86 11.90
CA PHE A 155 0.28 -10.74 11.58
C PHE A 155 -0.47 -10.98 10.26
N VAL A 156 0.23 -11.37 9.18
CA VAL A 156 -0.37 -11.66 7.88
C VAL A 156 -1.38 -12.80 7.97
N GLU A 157 -1.01 -13.91 8.64
CA GLU A 157 -1.90 -15.06 8.82
C GLU A 157 -3.23 -14.67 9.46
N ASN A 158 -3.17 -13.91 10.57
CA ASN A 158 -4.37 -13.47 11.25
C ASN A 158 -5.18 -12.45 10.45
N LEU A 159 -4.53 -11.50 9.78
CA LEU A 159 -5.21 -10.50 8.96
C LEU A 159 -5.98 -11.15 7.82
N VAL A 160 -5.37 -12.10 7.11
CA VAL A 160 -6.03 -12.81 6.00
C VAL A 160 -7.21 -13.65 6.50
N VAL A 161 -7.06 -14.34 7.64
CA VAL A 161 -8.16 -15.09 8.26
C VAL A 161 -9.33 -14.17 8.63
N ILE A 162 -9.08 -12.99 9.19
CA ILE A 162 -10.12 -12.01 9.54
C ILE A 162 -10.85 -11.55 8.28
N VAL A 163 -10.12 -11.20 7.22
CA VAL A 163 -10.69 -10.72 5.94
C VAL A 163 -11.53 -11.81 5.27
N LEU A 164 -11.03 -13.04 5.18
CA LEU A 164 -11.75 -14.17 4.57
C LEU A 164 -12.87 -14.70 5.45
N GLY A 165 -12.74 -14.64 6.77
CA GLY A 165 -13.77 -15.03 7.73
C GLY A 165 -15.05 -14.20 7.60
N GLN A 166 -14.94 -12.93 7.19
CA GLN A 166 -16.10 -12.09 6.86
C GLN A 166 -16.88 -12.63 5.65
N ALA A 167 -16.20 -13.27 4.69
CA ALA A 167 -16.85 -13.90 3.54
C ALA A 167 -17.69 -15.13 3.94
N ALA A 168 -17.25 -15.86 4.97
CA ALA A 168 -17.96 -17.05 5.47
C ALA A 168 -19.13 -16.72 6.42
N ALA A 169 -19.07 -15.58 7.11
CA ALA A 169 -20.03 -15.17 8.14
C ALA A 169 -21.32 -14.54 7.58
N ASN A 170 -21.46 -14.38 6.25
CA ASN A 170 -22.65 -13.83 5.62
C ASN A 170 -23.45 -14.93 4.84
N PRO A 171 -24.02 -15.96 5.51
CA PRO A 171 -25.03 -16.83 4.89
C PRO A 171 -26.33 -16.06 4.89
N GLY A 172 -26.66 -15.44 3.75
CA GLY A 172 -27.94 -14.84 3.40
C GLY A 172 -28.83 -14.41 4.56
N SER A 173 -29.12 -13.13 4.67
CA SER A 173 -30.16 -12.62 5.55
C SER A 173 -31.42 -13.49 5.39
N LYS A 174 -31.73 -14.34 6.35
CA LYS A 174 -33.04 -14.91 6.47
C LYS A 174 -34.00 -13.75 6.75
N THR A 175 -34.73 -13.36 5.73
CA THR A 175 -35.92 -12.56 5.84
C THR A 175 -36.80 -13.17 6.95
N VAL A 176 -36.90 -12.45 8.07
CA VAL A 176 -37.89 -12.77 9.08
C VAL A 176 -39.23 -12.30 8.53
N ALA A 177 -40.10 -13.23 8.32
CA ALA A 177 -41.51 -13.00 8.03
C ALA A 177 -42.24 -12.41 9.24
#